data_42fcd7ad41683aa2ed1ae4ffe872cefd
#
_entry.id   42fcd7ad41683aa2ed1ae4ffe872cefd
#
_cell.length_a   1.000
_cell.length_b   1.000
_cell.length_c   1.000
_cell.angle_alpha   90.00
_cell.angle_beta   90.00
_cell.angle_gamma   90.00
#
_symmetry.space_group_name_H-M   'P 1'
#
loop_
_entity.id
_entity.type
_entity.pdbx_description
1 polymer ?
#
loop_
_entity_poly.entity_id
_entity_poly.type
_entity_poly.pdbx_seq_one_letter_code
_entity_poly.pdbx_strand_id
1 'polypeptide(L)'
;GGFGLACVSDIAIAEHSAQFGMPETGLGLLPAQIAPFVVQRIGLTQARRLTLTAARFDGAEALHLGLVHFVEADPRALEERLEQQLSQVLRCAPGANAATKALLLASVDQPLGPLLDQAAEDFAQAVTGAEGLEGTLAFVQKRKPAWAS
;
A
#
# COMPACT_ATOMS: atom_id res chain seq x y z
N GLY A 1 -6.98 15.83 4.62
CA GLY A 1 -5.59 15.29 4.69
C GLY A 1 -5.54 13.76 4.82
N GLY A 2 -6.25 13.17 5.78
CA GLY A 2 -6.16 11.73 6.07
C GLY A 2 -6.56 10.81 4.91
N PHE A 3 -7.57 11.20 4.13
CA PHE A 3 -7.97 10.43 2.95
C PHE A 3 -6.83 10.35 1.90
N GLY A 4 -6.17 11.48 1.61
CA GLY A 4 -5.03 11.49 0.70
C GLY A 4 -3.85 10.63 1.18
N LEU A 5 -3.56 10.66 2.49
CA LEU A 5 -2.53 9.81 3.09
C LEU A 5 -2.87 8.32 2.95
N ALA A 6 -4.14 7.93 3.17
CA ALA A 6 -4.57 6.55 2.96
C ALA A 6 -4.37 6.10 1.50
N CYS A 7 -4.59 6.99 0.53
CA CYS A 7 -4.41 6.67 -0.89
C CYS A 7 -2.96 6.34 -1.27
N VAL A 8 -1.97 6.98 -0.63
CA VAL A 8 -0.54 6.81 -0.95
C VAL A 8 0.19 5.85 -0.01
N SER A 9 -0.50 5.33 1.01
CA SER A 9 0.08 4.38 1.95
C SER A 9 0.12 2.97 1.36
N ASP A 10 1.20 2.23 1.61
CA ASP A 10 1.32 0.82 1.19
C ASP A 10 0.32 -0.06 1.94
N ILE A 11 0.15 0.20 3.24
CA ILE A 11 -0.83 -0.46 4.10
C ILE A 11 -1.61 0.62 4.84
N ALA A 12 -2.93 0.59 4.73
CA ALA A 12 -3.83 1.49 5.43
C ALA A 12 -4.79 0.67 6.31
N ILE A 13 -4.92 1.08 7.56
CA ILE A 13 -5.81 0.48 8.55
C ILE A 13 -6.71 1.60 9.06
N ALA A 14 -8.00 1.34 9.20
CA ALA A 14 -8.95 2.30 9.75
C ALA A 14 -9.70 1.72 10.94
N GLU A 15 -10.20 2.59 11.81
CA GLU A 15 -11.24 2.25 12.75
C GLU A 15 -12.60 2.26 12.03
N HIS A 16 -13.52 1.40 12.46
CA HIS A 16 -14.85 1.28 11.86
C HIS A 16 -15.62 2.62 11.86
N SER A 17 -15.45 3.42 12.91
CA SER A 17 -16.08 4.74 13.06
C SER A 17 -15.41 5.86 12.26
N ALA A 18 -14.24 5.59 11.64
CA ALA A 18 -13.52 6.60 10.86
C ALA A 18 -14.38 7.14 9.73
N GLN A 19 -14.30 8.46 9.49
CA GLN A 19 -15.08 9.14 8.46
C GLN A 19 -14.16 9.64 7.35
N PHE A 20 -14.52 9.31 6.14
CA PHE A 20 -13.83 9.70 4.91
C PHE A 20 -14.75 10.56 4.04
N GLY A 21 -14.15 11.40 3.21
CA GLY A 21 -14.89 12.20 2.23
C GLY A 21 -14.00 13.20 1.52
N MET A 22 -14.48 13.66 0.37
CA MET A 22 -13.91 14.74 -0.42
C MET A 22 -14.99 15.79 -0.64
N PRO A 23 -15.11 16.80 0.26
CA PRO A 23 -16.21 17.75 0.26
C PRO A 23 -16.05 18.87 -0.78
N GLU A 24 -14.94 18.91 -1.52
CA GLU A 24 -14.52 20.03 -2.38
C GLU A 24 -15.61 20.44 -3.36
N THR A 25 -16.24 19.51 -4.05
CA THR A 25 -17.28 19.82 -5.04
C THR A 25 -18.53 20.43 -4.41
N GLY A 26 -18.87 20.06 -3.17
CA GLY A 26 -19.93 20.69 -2.39
C GLY A 26 -19.62 22.14 -1.98
N LEU A 27 -18.36 22.55 -2.05
CA LEU A 27 -17.88 23.90 -1.77
C LEU A 27 -17.60 24.72 -3.05
N GLY A 28 -17.91 24.18 -4.22
CA GLY A 28 -17.55 24.81 -5.50
C GLY A 28 -16.06 24.74 -5.85
N LEU A 29 -15.34 23.82 -5.23
CA LEU A 29 -13.90 23.59 -5.43
C LEU A 29 -13.66 22.22 -6.09
N LEU A 30 -12.41 21.94 -6.45
CA LEU A 30 -12.02 20.63 -6.99
C LEU A 30 -10.85 20.05 -6.17
N PRO A 31 -10.78 18.72 -6.02
CA PRO A 31 -9.70 18.04 -5.30
C PRO A 31 -8.44 17.92 -6.18
N ALA A 32 -7.88 19.06 -6.59
CA ALA A 32 -6.88 19.16 -7.66
C ALA A 32 -5.65 18.27 -7.43
N GLN A 33 -5.16 18.21 -6.19
CA GLN A 33 -3.91 17.50 -5.89
C GLN A 33 -4.12 16.03 -5.57
N ILE A 34 -5.24 15.66 -4.94
CA ILE A 34 -5.43 14.27 -4.46
C ILE A 34 -6.18 13.40 -5.46
N ALA A 35 -6.93 13.97 -6.40
CA ALA A 35 -7.77 13.24 -7.33
C ALA A 35 -7.04 12.11 -8.09
N PRO A 36 -5.81 12.28 -8.63
CA PRO A 36 -5.07 11.20 -9.29
C PRO A 36 -4.80 10.02 -8.36
N PHE A 37 -4.39 10.29 -7.12
CA PHE A 37 -4.10 9.25 -6.12
C PHE A 37 -5.35 8.49 -5.69
N VAL A 38 -6.48 9.18 -5.61
CA VAL A 38 -7.78 8.55 -5.34
C VAL A 38 -8.16 7.61 -6.47
N VAL A 39 -8.00 8.05 -7.74
CA VAL A 39 -8.29 7.21 -8.91
C VAL A 39 -7.40 5.95 -8.92
N GLN A 40 -6.11 6.11 -8.64
CA GLN A 40 -5.19 4.97 -8.56
C GLN A 40 -5.58 3.99 -7.44
N ARG A 41 -6.07 4.50 -6.31
CA ARG A 41 -6.39 3.69 -5.13
C ARG A 41 -7.70 2.93 -5.25
N ILE A 42 -8.79 3.59 -5.65
CA ILE A 42 -10.15 3.03 -5.64
C ILE A 42 -10.77 2.89 -7.03
N GLY A 43 -10.02 3.20 -8.07
CA GLY A 43 -10.47 3.16 -9.45
C GLY A 43 -11.34 4.35 -9.86
N LEU A 44 -11.40 4.61 -11.18
CA LEU A 44 -12.06 5.77 -11.74
C LEU A 44 -13.56 5.82 -11.42
N THR A 45 -14.26 4.68 -11.46
CA THR A 45 -15.71 4.63 -11.26
C THR A 45 -16.10 5.05 -9.85
N GLN A 46 -15.44 4.54 -8.83
CA GLN A 46 -15.71 4.89 -7.44
C GLN A 46 -15.22 6.30 -7.11
N ALA A 47 -14.06 6.69 -7.63
CA ALA A 47 -13.56 8.05 -7.47
C ALA A 47 -14.58 9.08 -8.01
N ARG A 48 -15.14 8.87 -9.20
CA ARG A 48 -16.19 9.74 -9.77
C ARG A 48 -17.45 9.77 -8.89
N ARG A 49 -17.94 8.61 -8.47
CA ARG A 49 -19.12 8.53 -7.60
C ARG A 49 -18.94 9.39 -6.34
N LEU A 50 -17.87 9.18 -5.62
CA LEU A 50 -17.62 9.83 -4.32
C LEU A 50 -17.33 11.33 -4.48
N THR A 51 -16.51 11.69 -5.47
CA THR A 51 -16.08 13.08 -5.66
C THR A 51 -17.21 13.96 -6.17
N LEU A 52 -17.99 13.48 -7.16
CA LEU A 52 -19.07 14.28 -7.75
C LEU A 52 -20.29 14.44 -6.84
N THR A 53 -20.43 13.60 -5.83
CA THR A 53 -21.51 13.69 -4.85
C THR A 53 -21.06 14.28 -3.52
N ALA A 54 -19.77 14.58 -3.35
CA ALA A 54 -19.18 14.96 -2.06
C ALA A 54 -19.55 13.97 -0.92
N ALA A 55 -19.70 12.69 -1.26
CA ALA A 55 -20.17 11.67 -0.35
C ALA A 55 -19.23 11.47 0.83
N ARG A 56 -19.81 11.25 2.00
CA ARG A 56 -19.11 10.78 3.20
C ARG A 56 -19.37 9.30 3.37
N PHE A 57 -18.38 8.58 3.88
CA PHE A 57 -18.47 7.15 4.13
C PHE A 57 -17.59 6.75 5.32
N ASP A 58 -17.90 5.62 5.91
CA ASP A 58 -17.21 5.10 7.11
C ASP A 58 -16.08 4.12 6.77
N GLY A 59 -15.50 3.51 7.81
CA GLY A 59 -14.44 2.52 7.67
C GLY A 59 -14.87 1.27 6.91
N ALA A 60 -16.11 0.83 7.08
CA ALA A 60 -16.61 -0.36 6.39
C ALA A 60 -16.70 -0.16 4.88
N GLU A 61 -17.25 0.97 4.45
CA GLU A 61 -17.26 1.35 3.03
C GLU A 61 -15.84 1.60 2.51
N ALA A 62 -14.94 2.18 3.32
CA ALA A 62 -13.54 2.36 2.94
C ALA A 62 -12.83 1.02 2.64
N LEU A 63 -13.12 -0.03 3.40
CA LEU A 63 -12.64 -1.37 3.14
C LEU A 63 -13.25 -1.94 1.85
N HIS A 64 -14.56 -1.82 1.68
CA HIS A 64 -15.26 -2.29 0.48
C HIS A 64 -14.70 -1.64 -0.80
N LEU A 65 -14.36 -0.37 -0.74
CA LEU A 65 -13.77 0.40 -1.84
C LEU A 65 -12.28 0.07 -2.10
N GLY A 66 -11.62 -0.64 -1.22
CA GLY A 66 -10.18 -0.86 -1.29
C GLY A 66 -9.34 0.38 -0.90
N LEU A 67 -9.96 1.38 -0.27
CA LEU A 67 -9.23 2.54 0.25
C LEU A 67 -8.31 2.13 1.40
N VAL A 68 -8.81 1.29 2.30
CA VAL A 68 -8.04 0.68 3.39
C VAL A 68 -8.00 -0.83 3.24
N HIS A 69 -7.00 -1.47 3.85
CA HIS A 69 -6.81 -2.92 3.78
C HIS A 69 -7.48 -3.65 4.94
N PHE A 70 -7.64 -2.95 6.06
CA PHE A 70 -8.21 -3.51 7.29
C PHE A 70 -9.09 -2.47 7.98
N VAL A 71 -10.11 -2.96 8.66
CA VAL A 71 -10.98 -2.16 9.53
C VAL A 71 -11.11 -2.87 10.86
N GLU A 72 -10.86 -2.13 11.92
CA GLU A 72 -10.90 -2.63 13.28
C GLU A 72 -12.00 -1.94 14.10
N ALA A 73 -12.50 -2.62 15.13
CA ALA A 73 -13.65 -2.17 15.88
C ALA A 73 -13.35 -0.96 16.79
N ASP A 74 -12.11 -0.87 17.27
CA ASP A 74 -11.68 0.13 18.25
C ASP A 74 -10.17 0.42 18.13
N PRO A 75 -9.66 1.46 18.82
CA PRO A 75 -8.24 1.84 18.76
C PRO A 75 -7.28 0.74 19.21
N ARG A 76 -7.68 -0.10 20.17
CA ARG A 76 -6.84 -1.20 20.65
C ARG A 76 -6.66 -2.28 19.57
N ALA A 77 -7.76 -2.69 18.95
CA ALA A 77 -7.73 -3.66 17.85
C ALA A 77 -6.95 -3.11 16.65
N LEU A 78 -7.04 -1.80 16.39
CA LEU A 78 -6.26 -1.13 15.35
C LEU A 78 -4.75 -1.21 15.64
N GLU A 79 -4.34 -0.97 16.87
CA GLU A 79 -2.94 -1.05 17.28
C GLU A 79 -2.41 -2.49 17.20
N GLU A 80 -3.19 -3.48 17.65
CA GLU A 80 -2.86 -4.90 17.51
C GLU A 80 -2.69 -5.29 16.03
N ARG A 81 -3.55 -4.79 15.13
CA ARG A 81 -3.42 -4.99 13.69
C ARG A 81 -2.17 -4.33 13.12
N LEU A 82 -1.87 -3.11 13.55
CA LEU A 82 -0.65 -2.40 13.14
C LEU A 82 0.59 -3.19 13.51
N GLU A 83 0.69 -3.67 14.74
CA GLU A 83 1.81 -4.49 15.20
C GLU A 83 1.96 -5.78 14.38
N GLN A 84 0.84 -6.44 14.06
CA GLN A 84 0.84 -7.61 13.19
C GLN A 84 1.41 -7.30 11.80
N GLN A 85 0.99 -6.19 11.19
CA GLN A 85 1.48 -5.79 9.87
C GLN A 85 2.97 -5.40 9.91
N LEU A 86 3.38 -4.64 10.91
CA LEU A 86 4.80 -4.30 11.12
C LEU A 86 5.65 -5.55 11.31
N SER A 87 5.19 -6.50 12.11
CA SER A 87 5.89 -7.79 12.29
C SER A 87 6.04 -8.56 10.99
N GLN A 88 5.06 -8.49 10.07
CA GLN A 88 5.16 -9.12 8.75
C GLN A 88 6.19 -8.42 7.86
N VAL A 89 6.18 -7.09 7.84
CA VAL A 89 7.16 -6.30 7.08
C VAL A 89 8.59 -6.56 7.59
N LEU A 90 8.78 -6.57 8.89
CA LEU A 90 10.10 -6.80 9.51
C LEU A 90 10.67 -8.21 9.26
N ARG A 91 9.85 -9.17 8.85
CA ARG A 91 10.32 -10.49 8.41
C ARG A 91 10.83 -10.52 6.97
N CYS A 92 10.60 -9.48 6.21
CA CYS A 92 11.05 -9.35 4.83
C CYS A 92 12.37 -8.57 4.77
N ALA A 93 13.24 -8.92 3.83
CA ALA A 93 14.49 -8.21 3.60
C ALA A 93 14.23 -6.76 3.16
N PRO A 94 14.81 -5.75 3.81
CA PRO A 94 14.49 -4.34 3.54
C PRO A 94 14.85 -3.91 2.11
N GLY A 95 15.97 -4.34 1.56
CA GLY A 95 16.34 -4.05 0.18
C GLY A 95 15.43 -4.71 -0.84
N ALA A 96 15.05 -5.98 -0.61
CA ALA A 96 14.07 -6.68 -1.45
C ALA A 96 12.70 -5.99 -1.42
N ASN A 97 12.23 -5.53 -0.25
CA ASN A 97 11.00 -4.75 -0.13
C ASN A 97 11.06 -3.44 -0.91
N ALA A 98 12.17 -2.70 -0.80
CA ALA A 98 12.36 -1.45 -1.53
C ALA A 98 12.33 -1.66 -3.06
N ALA A 99 13.08 -2.64 -3.56
CA ALA A 99 13.10 -2.98 -4.98
C ALA A 99 11.74 -3.47 -5.49
N THR A 100 11.06 -4.33 -4.72
CA THR A 100 9.71 -4.80 -5.05
C THR A 100 8.71 -3.64 -5.13
N LYS A 101 8.73 -2.71 -4.16
CA LYS A 101 7.86 -1.54 -4.19
C LYS A 101 8.13 -0.67 -5.41
N ALA A 102 9.40 -0.43 -5.75
CA ALA A 102 9.76 0.34 -6.95
C ALA A 102 9.24 -0.32 -8.23
N LEU A 103 9.39 -1.63 -8.37
CA LEU A 103 8.89 -2.40 -9.51
C LEU A 103 7.35 -2.32 -9.61
N LEU A 104 6.63 -2.48 -8.50
CA LEU A 104 5.17 -2.40 -8.48
C LEU A 104 4.69 -1.00 -8.89
N LEU A 105 5.31 0.07 -8.39
CA LEU A 105 4.95 1.44 -8.77
C LEU A 105 5.26 1.70 -10.26
N ALA A 106 6.40 1.24 -10.76
CA ALA A 106 6.77 1.38 -12.16
C ALA A 106 5.82 0.63 -13.13
N SER A 107 5.20 -0.46 -12.67
CA SER A 107 4.29 -1.27 -13.50
C SER A 107 3.00 -0.55 -13.89
N VAL A 108 2.68 0.59 -13.25
CA VAL A 108 1.46 1.37 -13.53
C VAL A 108 1.53 2.08 -14.87
N ASP A 109 2.71 2.59 -15.26
CA ASP A 109 2.87 3.51 -16.40
C ASP A 109 4.02 3.14 -17.34
N GLN A 110 4.89 2.20 -16.98
CA GLN A 110 5.98 1.79 -17.85
C GLN A 110 5.55 0.70 -18.83
N PRO A 111 6.09 0.69 -20.07
CA PRO A 111 5.88 -0.39 -21.03
C PRO A 111 6.38 -1.73 -20.47
N LEU A 112 5.60 -2.80 -20.64
CA LEU A 112 5.87 -4.11 -20.03
C LEU A 112 7.23 -4.72 -20.44
N GLY A 113 7.63 -4.61 -21.71
CA GLY A 113 8.90 -5.19 -22.19
C GLY A 113 10.11 -4.65 -21.44
N PRO A 114 10.41 -3.34 -21.52
CA PRO A 114 11.52 -2.73 -20.78
C PRO A 114 11.44 -2.93 -19.27
N LEU A 115 10.21 -2.93 -18.69
CA LEU A 115 10.02 -3.19 -17.27
C LEU A 115 10.46 -4.60 -16.88
N LEU A 116 10.12 -5.61 -17.67
CA LEU A 116 10.53 -7.00 -17.41
C LEU A 116 12.03 -7.21 -17.61
N ASP A 117 12.63 -6.54 -18.59
CA ASP A 117 14.08 -6.58 -18.79
C ASP A 117 14.81 -6.03 -17.57
N GLN A 118 14.39 -4.85 -17.06
CA GLN A 118 14.95 -4.27 -15.84
C GLN A 118 14.70 -5.17 -14.62
N ALA A 119 13.51 -5.72 -14.48
CA ALA A 119 13.18 -6.62 -13.38
C ALA A 119 14.04 -7.89 -13.36
N ALA A 120 14.42 -8.40 -14.54
CA ALA A 120 15.33 -9.54 -14.64
C ALA A 120 16.74 -9.20 -14.14
N GLU A 121 17.25 -8.00 -14.47
CA GLU A 121 18.54 -7.50 -13.99
C GLU A 121 18.51 -7.30 -12.47
N ASP A 122 17.47 -6.64 -11.95
CA ASP A 122 17.28 -6.40 -10.51
C ASP A 122 17.19 -7.73 -9.74
N PHE A 123 16.48 -8.73 -10.29
CA PHE A 123 16.40 -10.06 -9.69
C PHE A 123 17.77 -10.75 -9.65
N ALA A 124 18.55 -10.69 -10.74
CA ALA A 124 19.90 -11.28 -10.79
C ALA A 124 20.83 -10.63 -9.73
N GLN A 125 20.75 -9.31 -9.56
CA GLN A 125 21.49 -8.59 -8.53
C GLN A 125 21.02 -8.97 -7.12
N ALA A 126 19.70 -9.08 -6.91
CA ALA A 126 19.15 -9.48 -5.61
C ALA A 126 19.59 -10.89 -5.19
N VAL A 127 19.56 -11.86 -6.11
CA VAL A 127 19.97 -13.27 -5.84
C VAL A 127 21.43 -13.36 -5.41
N THR A 128 22.32 -12.57 -6.03
CA THR A 128 23.76 -12.55 -5.74
C THR A 128 24.16 -11.58 -4.64
N GLY A 129 23.23 -10.72 -4.22
CA GLY A 129 23.44 -9.73 -3.17
C GLY A 129 23.42 -10.32 -1.76
N ALA A 130 23.85 -9.53 -0.77
CA ALA A 130 23.98 -9.97 0.61
C ALA A 130 22.65 -10.48 1.20
N GLU A 131 21.53 -9.81 0.94
CA GLU A 131 20.21 -10.23 1.41
C GLU A 131 19.77 -11.55 0.74
N GLY A 132 19.95 -11.69 -0.58
CA GLY A 132 19.58 -12.90 -1.30
C GLY A 132 20.39 -14.12 -0.83
N LEU A 133 21.68 -13.97 -0.62
CA LEU A 133 22.55 -15.01 -0.09
C LEU A 133 22.17 -15.41 1.34
N GLU A 134 22.00 -14.43 2.22
CA GLU A 134 21.58 -14.67 3.62
C GLU A 134 20.19 -15.32 3.69
N GLY A 135 19.21 -14.80 2.95
CA GLY A 135 17.84 -15.31 2.94
C GLY A 135 17.78 -16.75 2.44
N THR A 136 18.47 -17.06 1.35
CA THR A 136 18.55 -18.40 0.79
C THR A 136 19.25 -19.38 1.75
N LEU A 137 20.36 -18.97 2.36
CA LEU A 137 21.08 -19.77 3.33
C LEU A 137 20.23 -20.03 4.58
N ALA A 138 19.57 -18.99 5.11
CA ALA A 138 18.69 -19.11 6.25
C ALA A 138 17.54 -20.09 5.98
N PHE A 139 16.94 -20.01 4.79
CA PHE A 139 15.88 -20.95 4.37
C PHE A 139 16.36 -22.41 4.34
N VAL A 140 17.51 -22.67 3.72
CA VAL A 140 18.09 -24.03 3.66
C VAL A 140 18.43 -24.56 5.05
N GLN A 141 18.94 -23.68 5.91
CA GLN A 141 19.29 -24.01 7.30
C GLN A 141 18.10 -24.03 8.26
N LYS A 142 16.88 -23.73 7.80
CA LYS A 142 15.66 -23.67 8.62
C LYS A 142 15.80 -22.74 9.83
N ARG A 143 16.48 -21.61 9.66
CA ARG A 143 16.65 -20.55 10.67
C ARG A 143 16.03 -19.23 10.18
N LYS A 144 15.87 -18.28 11.08
CA LYS A 144 15.51 -16.93 10.70
C LYS A 144 16.70 -16.24 10.00
N PRO A 145 16.45 -15.41 8.98
CA PRO A 145 17.49 -14.54 8.42
C PRO A 145 17.83 -13.41 9.40
N ALA A 146 19.01 -12.80 9.21
CA ALA A 146 19.55 -11.80 10.11
C ALA A 146 18.66 -10.57 10.34
N TRP A 147 17.85 -10.19 9.37
CA TRP A 147 16.92 -9.06 9.49
C TRP A 147 15.63 -9.37 10.26
N ALA A 148 15.33 -10.64 10.50
CA ALA A 148 14.11 -11.11 11.18
C ALA A 148 14.40 -11.65 12.60
N SER A 149 15.56 -11.28 13.17
CA SER A 149 15.99 -11.69 14.52
C SER A 149 15.31 -10.87 15.61
#